data_e5102f5d97d8b9c1d8119f8b5165c7e2
#
_entry.id   e5102f5d97d8b9c1d8119f8b5165c7e2
#
_cell.length_a   1.000
_cell.length_b   1.000
_cell.length_c   1.000
_cell.angle_alpha   90.00
_cell.angle_beta   90.00
_cell.angle_gamma   90.00
#
_symmetry.space_group_name_H-M   'P 1'
#
loop_
_entity.id
_entity.type
_entity.pdbx_description
1 polymer ?
#
loop_
_entity_poly.entity_id
_entity_poly.type
_entity_poly.pdbx_seq_one_letter_code
_entity_poly.pdbx_strand_id
1 'polypeptide(L)'
;MRRRLRVLVAAFVALPLALAVAPSAHAADPTNMTSGFYVDPDSSVKRWVAANPGDGRAPAINASIANTPMAHWFGSWSGTIGTATGSYVGAADYQDKLPILVAYDIYNRDYCGGHSAGGAASPSAYASWIAQFAGGIANRPAVVLLEPDSLADYGCMTQAQIAEREGMITGALTQFNRQAPNTWVYLDAGNPGWASPATMAQRLHEAGLRQAHGFSLNISNYYTTAENIAYGNAVNSALGARYGYTKPFVVDTSRNGNGSNGQWCNPSGRRIGTPTQTGGGAEMLLWIKTPGESDGNCGVGTGSSAGQFLPEVAYKMIYGY
;
A
#
# COMPACT_ATOMS: atom_id res chain seq x y z
N MET A 1 40.12 69.92 38.96
CA MET A 1 39.21 68.75 39.18
C MET A 1 38.88 68.09 37.87
N ARG A 2 39.53 66.96 37.51
CA ARG A 2 39.26 66.18 36.28
C ARG A 2 38.54 64.86 36.63
N ARG A 3 37.23 64.78 36.33
CA ARG A 3 36.44 63.53 36.45
C ARG A 3 36.80 62.53 35.32
N ARG A 4 37.29 61.38 35.74
CA ARG A 4 37.52 60.24 34.83
C ARG A 4 36.21 59.44 34.65
N LEU A 5 35.67 59.40 33.45
CA LEU A 5 34.53 58.57 33.06
C LEU A 5 35.03 57.11 32.87
N ARG A 6 34.50 56.16 33.64
CA ARG A 6 34.76 54.71 33.45
C ARG A 6 33.70 54.16 32.55
N VAL A 7 34.11 53.72 31.35
CA VAL A 7 33.25 52.99 30.43
C VAL A 7 33.29 51.52 30.81
N LEU A 8 32.15 50.96 31.21
CA LEU A 8 31.95 49.52 31.40
C LEU A 8 31.60 48.89 30.06
N VAL A 9 32.49 48.04 29.53
CA VAL A 9 32.22 47.21 28.35
C VAL A 9 31.57 45.90 28.86
N ALA A 10 30.30 45.73 28.59
CA ALA A 10 29.59 44.46 28.82
C ALA A 10 29.87 43.51 27.64
N ALA A 11 30.60 42.43 27.90
CA ALA A 11 30.81 41.36 26.93
C ALA A 11 29.57 40.46 26.89
N PHE A 12 28.85 40.48 25.76
CA PHE A 12 27.81 39.50 25.50
C PHE A 12 28.45 38.18 25.05
N VAL A 13 28.36 37.16 25.88
CA VAL A 13 28.73 35.79 25.53
C VAL A 13 27.49 35.17 24.82
N ALA A 14 27.55 35.06 23.50
CA ALA A 14 26.54 34.31 22.74
C ALA A 14 26.80 32.80 22.93
N LEU A 15 25.95 32.13 23.67
CA LEU A 15 25.92 30.66 23.73
C LEU A 15 25.35 30.12 22.38
N PRO A 16 26.03 29.20 21.71
CA PRO A 16 25.44 28.56 20.55
C PRO A 16 24.31 27.60 21.00
N LEU A 17 23.09 27.90 20.54
CA LEU A 17 21.95 27.01 20.69
C LEU A 17 22.16 25.79 19.79
N ALA A 18 22.68 24.69 20.34
CA ALA A 18 22.74 23.41 19.65
C ALA A 18 21.29 22.90 19.49
N LEU A 19 20.74 23.00 18.28
CA LEU A 19 19.51 22.28 17.90
C LEU A 19 19.83 20.79 17.99
N ALA A 20 19.40 20.14 19.05
CA ALA A 20 19.38 18.70 19.14
C ALA A 20 18.36 18.20 18.10
N VAL A 21 18.83 17.62 17.00
CA VAL A 21 18.00 16.84 16.11
C VAL A 21 17.55 15.62 16.90
N ALA A 22 16.29 15.62 17.36
CA ALA A 22 15.71 14.46 17.99
C ALA A 22 15.78 13.29 16.98
N PRO A 23 16.24 12.08 17.38
CA PRO A 23 16.18 10.92 16.51
C PRO A 23 14.72 10.71 16.11
N SER A 24 14.48 10.51 14.82
CA SER A 24 13.16 10.13 14.32
C SER A 24 12.73 8.89 15.10
N ALA A 25 11.68 9.00 15.90
CA ALA A 25 11.09 7.83 16.52
C ALA A 25 10.73 6.87 15.38
N HIS A 26 11.35 5.68 15.36
CA HIS A 26 10.92 4.64 14.44
C HIS A 26 9.45 4.37 14.76
N ALA A 27 8.62 4.31 13.73
CA ALA A 27 7.22 3.90 13.91
C ALA A 27 7.22 2.58 14.70
N ALA A 28 6.36 2.48 15.70
CA ALA A 28 6.21 1.23 16.45
C ALA A 28 5.85 0.12 15.47
N ASP A 29 6.30 -1.10 15.76
CA ASP A 29 5.97 -2.26 14.93
C ASP A 29 4.49 -2.63 15.13
N PRO A 30 3.60 -2.39 14.14
CA PRO A 30 2.18 -2.63 14.28
C PRO A 30 1.84 -4.13 14.40
N THR A 31 2.73 -5.01 13.96
CA THR A 31 2.53 -6.47 14.09
C THR A 31 2.70 -6.93 15.54
N ASN A 32 3.48 -6.21 16.33
CA ASN A 32 3.65 -6.45 17.76
C ASN A 32 2.62 -5.71 18.63
N MET A 33 1.82 -4.84 18.04
CA MET A 33 0.78 -4.07 18.72
C MET A 33 -0.60 -4.77 18.70
N THR A 34 -0.72 -5.87 17.96
CA THR A 34 -2.00 -6.56 17.71
C THR A 34 -1.82 -8.08 17.76
N SER A 35 -2.91 -8.79 17.96
CA SER A 35 -2.92 -10.27 18.08
C SER A 35 -3.11 -10.98 16.72
N GLY A 36 -2.70 -10.37 15.61
CA GLY A 36 -2.77 -10.90 14.23
C GLY A 36 -3.60 -10.04 13.32
N PHE A 37 -3.75 -10.46 12.05
CA PHE A 37 -4.40 -9.66 11.01
C PHE A 37 -5.93 -9.66 11.10
N TYR A 38 -6.53 -8.55 10.68
CA TYR A 38 -7.99 -8.36 10.66
C TYR A 38 -8.64 -9.07 9.48
N VAL A 39 -9.73 -9.78 9.76
CA VAL A 39 -10.62 -10.36 8.75
C VAL A 39 -11.89 -9.51 8.68
N ASP A 40 -12.06 -8.77 7.60
CA ASP A 40 -13.22 -7.91 7.39
C ASP A 40 -14.52 -8.74 7.31
N PRO A 41 -15.47 -8.57 8.25
CA PRO A 41 -16.75 -9.29 8.21
C PRO A 41 -17.65 -8.85 7.05
N ASP A 42 -17.38 -7.64 6.49
CA ASP A 42 -18.17 -7.03 5.42
C ASP A 42 -17.45 -7.07 4.06
N SER A 43 -16.42 -7.92 3.91
CA SER A 43 -15.77 -8.12 2.61
C SER A 43 -16.75 -8.63 1.54
N SER A 44 -16.49 -8.32 0.28
CA SER A 44 -17.31 -8.76 -0.86
C SER A 44 -17.57 -10.26 -0.86
N VAL A 45 -16.53 -11.04 -0.55
CA VAL A 45 -16.60 -12.50 -0.49
C VAL A 45 -17.45 -12.99 0.69
N LYS A 46 -17.33 -12.38 1.88
CA LYS A 46 -18.19 -12.75 3.04
C LYS A 46 -19.65 -12.42 2.81
N ARG A 47 -19.93 -11.23 2.24
CA ARG A 47 -21.30 -10.88 1.87
C ARG A 47 -21.88 -11.86 0.86
N TRP A 48 -21.09 -12.27 -0.15
CA TRP A 48 -21.55 -13.25 -1.12
C TRP A 48 -21.85 -14.61 -0.47
N VAL A 49 -20.96 -15.14 0.37
CA VAL A 49 -21.18 -16.40 1.09
C VAL A 49 -22.44 -16.35 1.96
N ALA A 50 -22.63 -15.26 2.71
CA ALA A 50 -23.80 -15.09 3.55
C ALA A 50 -25.13 -15.01 2.75
N ALA A 51 -25.09 -14.38 1.57
CA ALA A 51 -26.26 -14.25 0.68
C ALA A 51 -26.56 -15.52 -0.12
N ASN A 52 -25.63 -16.48 -0.23
CA ASN A 52 -25.76 -17.67 -1.08
C ASN A 52 -25.45 -18.99 -0.32
N PRO A 53 -26.10 -19.26 0.82
CA PRO A 53 -25.77 -20.43 1.65
C PRO A 53 -26.06 -21.77 0.98
N GLY A 54 -26.97 -21.80 -0.02
CA GLY A 54 -27.30 -22.99 -0.81
C GLY A 54 -26.43 -23.21 -2.06
N ASP A 55 -25.50 -22.30 -2.38
CA ASP A 55 -24.59 -22.46 -3.50
C ASP A 55 -23.50 -23.48 -3.18
N GLY A 56 -23.32 -24.51 -4.01
CA GLY A 56 -22.34 -25.57 -3.79
C GLY A 56 -20.88 -25.11 -3.71
N ARG A 57 -20.56 -23.88 -4.15
CA ARG A 57 -19.23 -23.27 -4.05
C ARG A 57 -19.01 -22.56 -2.71
N ALA A 58 -20.08 -22.14 -2.02
CA ALA A 58 -20.00 -21.35 -0.81
C ALA A 58 -19.14 -21.98 0.30
N PRO A 59 -19.24 -23.28 0.61
CA PRO A 59 -18.39 -23.91 1.63
C PRO A 59 -16.88 -23.77 1.33
N ALA A 60 -16.47 -24.04 0.11
CA ALA A 60 -15.06 -23.96 -0.30
C ALA A 60 -14.56 -22.51 -0.30
N ILE A 61 -15.36 -21.56 -0.81
CA ILE A 61 -15.03 -20.12 -0.83
C ILE A 61 -14.93 -19.59 0.61
N ASN A 62 -15.85 -19.99 1.49
CA ASN A 62 -15.81 -19.59 2.89
C ASN A 62 -14.55 -20.11 3.59
N ALA A 63 -14.21 -21.36 3.40
CA ALA A 63 -13.06 -22.00 4.05
C ALA A 63 -11.72 -21.45 3.56
N SER A 64 -11.59 -21.21 2.25
CA SER A 64 -10.30 -20.90 1.63
C SER A 64 -10.05 -19.41 1.37
N ILE A 65 -11.11 -18.59 1.28
CA ILE A 65 -10.97 -17.17 0.93
C ILE A 65 -11.59 -16.27 1.99
N ALA A 66 -12.88 -16.44 2.30
CA ALA A 66 -13.63 -15.47 3.11
C ALA A 66 -13.07 -15.27 4.54
N ASN A 67 -12.40 -16.27 5.10
CA ASN A 67 -11.80 -16.20 6.44
C ASN A 67 -10.29 -15.87 6.43
N THR A 68 -9.73 -15.56 5.27
CA THR A 68 -8.34 -15.09 5.15
C THR A 68 -8.30 -13.57 5.31
N PRO A 69 -7.40 -13.01 6.13
CA PRO A 69 -7.18 -11.57 6.18
C PRO A 69 -6.78 -11.03 4.81
N MET A 70 -7.45 -9.95 4.37
CA MET A 70 -7.22 -9.30 3.07
C MET A 70 -7.24 -7.79 3.24
N ALA A 71 -6.62 -7.08 2.29
CA ALA A 71 -6.66 -5.63 2.30
C ALA A 71 -8.06 -5.10 1.90
N HIS A 72 -8.45 -4.00 2.54
CA HIS A 72 -9.60 -3.21 2.13
C HIS A 72 -9.14 -2.02 1.27
N TRP A 73 -9.76 -1.86 0.09
CA TRP A 73 -9.42 -0.81 -0.86
C TRP A 73 -10.28 0.42 -0.65
N PHE A 74 -9.63 1.58 -0.52
CA PHE A 74 -10.27 2.88 -0.40
C PHE A 74 -9.90 3.76 -1.60
N GLY A 75 -10.91 4.45 -2.15
CA GLY A 75 -10.77 5.38 -3.25
C GLY A 75 -11.92 6.35 -3.28
N SER A 76 -12.13 7.04 -4.41
CA SER A 76 -13.23 8.01 -4.61
C SER A 76 -14.64 7.44 -4.33
N TRP A 77 -14.79 6.12 -4.38
CA TRP A 77 -16.05 5.41 -4.06
C TRP A 77 -16.32 5.23 -2.57
N SER A 78 -15.38 5.55 -1.69
CA SER A 78 -15.48 5.26 -0.25
C SER A 78 -16.25 6.31 0.56
N GLY A 79 -16.89 7.29 -0.11
CA GLY A 79 -17.63 8.35 0.55
C GLY A 79 -16.73 9.28 1.37
N THR A 80 -17.10 9.61 2.60
CA THR A 80 -16.30 10.47 3.48
C THR A 80 -15.11 9.67 4.02
N ILE A 81 -13.94 9.84 3.40
CA ILE A 81 -12.80 8.96 3.59
C ILE A 81 -12.32 8.88 5.05
N GLY A 82 -12.26 9.99 5.77
CA GLY A 82 -11.85 9.97 7.17
C GLY A 82 -12.80 9.16 8.07
N THR A 83 -14.11 9.17 7.77
CA THR A 83 -15.10 8.34 8.46
C THR A 83 -14.94 6.87 8.06
N ALA A 84 -14.78 6.59 6.77
CA ALA A 84 -14.67 5.22 6.26
C ALA A 84 -13.41 4.51 6.84
N THR A 85 -12.25 5.15 6.76
CA THR A 85 -11.01 4.61 7.35
C THR A 85 -11.09 4.51 8.87
N GLY A 86 -11.67 5.54 9.52
CA GLY A 86 -11.87 5.58 10.96
C GLY A 86 -12.72 4.42 11.47
N SER A 87 -13.82 4.11 10.78
CA SER A 87 -14.71 2.99 11.10
C SER A 87 -14.03 1.64 10.88
N TYR A 88 -13.36 1.46 9.74
CA TYR A 88 -12.68 0.22 9.41
C TYR A 88 -11.56 -0.12 10.39
N VAL A 89 -10.66 0.83 10.63
CA VAL A 89 -9.56 0.65 11.58
C VAL A 89 -10.06 0.53 13.00
N GLY A 90 -11.14 1.26 13.37
CA GLY A 90 -11.77 1.13 14.69
C GLY A 90 -12.38 -0.25 14.93
N ALA A 91 -12.96 -0.89 13.91
CA ALA A 91 -13.49 -2.25 14.01
C ALA A 91 -12.36 -3.29 14.19
N ALA A 92 -11.22 -3.09 13.51
CA ALA A 92 -10.05 -3.94 13.67
C ALA A 92 -9.41 -3.78 15.06
N ASP A 93 -9.22 -2.54 15.51
CA ASP A 93 -8.66 -2.18 16.81
C ASP A 93 -9.51 -2.75 17.97
N TYR A 94 -10.83 -2.66 17.87
CA TYR A 94 -11.75 -3.25 18.85
C TYR A 94 -11.57 -4.77 18.99
N GLN A 95 -11.11 -5.46 17.93
CA GLN A 95 -10.83 -6.89 17.92
C GLN A 95 -9.36 -7.21 18.23
N ASP A 96 -8.52 -6.22 18.55
CA ASP A 96 -7.08 -6.38 18.70
C ASP A 96 -6.43 -6.99 17.44
N LYS A 97 -6.81 -6.51 16.25
CA LYS A 97 -6.33 -7.01 14.95
C LYS A 97 -5.72 -5.93 14.09
N LEU A 98 -4.72 -6.33 13.30
CA LEU A 98 -3.99 -5.46 12.38
C LEU A 98 -4.74 -5.36 11.03
N PRO A 99 -5.33 -4.21 10.68
CA PRO A 99 -5.96 -4.02 9.38
C PRO A 99 -4.93 -3.76 8.29
N ILE A 100 -5.25 -4.22 7.07
CA ILE A 100 -4.49 -3.94 5.85
C ILE A 100 -5.36 -3.06 4.97
N LEU A 101 -4.85 -1.89 4.58
CA LEU A 101 -5.58 -0.90 3.80
C LEU A 101 -4.83 -0.60 2.50
N VAL A 102 -5.57 -0.33 1.43
CA VAL A 102 -5.02 0.24 0.20
C VAL A 102 -5.58 1.64 0.03
N ALA A 103 -4.71 2.64 -0.05
CA ALA A 103 -5.07 3.99 -0.48
C ALA A 103 -4.91 4.07 -2.01
N TYR A 104 -6.01 4.33 -2.74
CA TYR A 104 -6.04 4.25 -4.20
C TYR A 104 -6.89 5.39 -4.81
N ASP A 105 -6.41 6.62 -4.66
CA ASP A 105 -7.14 7.81 -5.12
C ASP A 105 -6.22 8.91 -5.70
N ILE A 106 -4.98 8.56 -6.08
CA ILE A 106 -4.03 9.56 -6.62
C ILE A 106 -4.59 10.22 -7.88
N TYR A 107 -4.41 11.52 -8.02
CA TYR A 107 -4.81 12.28 -9.20
C TYR A 107 -4.17 11.72 -10.47
N ASN A 108 -4.95 11.60 -11.55
CA ASN A 108 -4.53 10.98 -12.81
C ASN A 108 -4.00 9.53 -12.61
N ARG A 109 -4.70 8.75 -11.79
CA ARG A 109 -4.38 7.33 -11.61
C ARG A 109 -4.48 6.58 -12.94
N ASP A 110 -3.56 5.61 -13.14
CA ASP A 110 -3.46 4.79 -14.35
C ASP A 110 -3.35 5.63 -15.63
N TYR A 111 -2.43 6.59 -15.60
CA TYR A 111 -2.24 7.61 -16.65
C TYR A 111 -1.89 7.00 -18.01
N CYS A 112 -1.09 5.92 -18.02
CA CYS A 112 -0.65 5.25 -19.25
C CYS A 112 -1.69 4.31 -19.84
N GLY A 113 -2.32 3.51 -18.99
CA GLY A 113 -3.18 2.39 -19.39
C GLY A 113 -4.65 2.77 -19.51
N GLY A 114 -5.13 3.66 -18.66
CA GLY A 114 -6.53 4.08 -18.59
C GLY A 114 -7.51 2.98 -18.14
N HIS A 115 -7.00 1.80 -17.74
CA HIS A 115 -7.83 0.65 -17.37
C HIS A 115 -8.51 0.83 -16.01
N SER A 116 -7.82 1.50 -15.09
CA SER A 116 -8.30 1.85 -13.75
C SER A 116 -8.29 3.38 -13.56
N ALA A 117 -8.48 4.13 -14.64
CA ALA A 117 -8.46 5.58 -14.65
C ALA A 117 -9.42 6.19 -13.60
N GLY A 118 -9.03 7.32 -13.03
CA GLY A 118 -9.80 7.99 -11.98
C GLY A 118 -8.89 8.67 -10.96
N GLY A 119 -9.27 8.54 -9.71
CA GLY A 119 -8.61 9.22 -8.59
C GLY A 119 -9.22 10.58 -8.29
N ALA A 120 -8.59 11.33 -7.41
CA ALA A 120 -9.01 12.66 -7.01
C ALA A 120 -9.04 13.63 -8.20
N ALA A 121 -9.90 14.64 -8.13
CA ALA A 121 -10.11 15.59 -9.23
C ALA A 121 -8.91 16.53 -9.48
N SER A 122 -7.99 16.64 -8.52
CA SER A 122 -6.78 17.48 -8.62
C SER A 122 -5.74 17.04 -7.58
N PRO A 123 -4.48 17.49 -7.72
CA PRO A 123 -3.47 17.26 -6.67
C PRO A 123 -3.88 17.80 -5.29
N SER A 124 -4.56 18.94 -5.22
CA SER A 124 -5.04 19.50 -3.96
C SER A 124 -6.21 18.71 -3.37
N ALA A 125 -7.09 18.17 -4.20
CA ALA A 125 -8.14 17.25 -3.76
C ALA A 125 -7.54 15.96 -3.19
N TYR A 126 -6.53 15.40 -3.86
CA TYR A 126 -5.79 14.25 -3.35
C TYR A 126 -5.10 14.54 -2.01
N ALA A 127 -4.42 15.69 -1.89
CA ALA A 127 -3.79 16.08 -0.63
C ALA A 127 -4.80 16.15 0.54
N SER A 128 -6.01 16.67 0.27
CA SER A 128 -7.09 16.72 1.26
C SER A 128 -7.62 15.33 1.60
N TRP A 129 -7.78 14.47 0.58
CA TRP A 129 -8.27 13.10 0.73
C TRP A 129 -7.30 12.26 1.58
N ILE A 130 -6.01 12.27 1.24
CA ILE A 130 -5.00 11.47 1.95
C ILE A 130 -4.76 11.96 3.39
N ALA A 131 -4.90 13.26 3.63
CA ALA A 131 -4.83 13.81 4.99
C ALA A 131 -6.00 13.30 5.86
N GLN A 132 -7.22 13.23 5.30
CA GLN A 132 -8.37 12.67 5.99
C GLN A 132 -8.25 11.15 6.16
N PHE A 133 -7.69 10.44 5.16
CA PHE A 133 -7.41 9.01 5.26
C PHE A 133 -6.48 8.72 6.45
N ALA A 134 -5.32 9.37 6.50
CA ALA A 134 -4.36 9.21 7.59
C ALA A 134 -4.95 9.63 8.95
N GLY A 135 -5.71 10.74 8.98
CA GLY A 135 -6.42 11.20 10.17
C GLY A 135 -7.48 10.21 10.67
N GLY A 136 -8.13 9.48 9.76
CA GLY A 136 -9.06 8.41 10.12
C GLY A 136 -8.37 7.22 10.79
N ILE A 137 -7.15 6.90 10.42
CA ILE A 137 -6.34 5.86 11.10
C ILE A 137 -5.90 6.36 12.48
N ALA A 138 -5.39 7.59 12.57
CA ALA A 138 -4.84 8.19 13.78
C ALA A 138 -3.71 7.33 14.40
N ASN A 139 -3.66 7.20 15.71
CA ASN A 139 -2.60 6.46 16.42
C ASN A 139 -2.79 4.92 16.45
N ARG A 140 -3.76 4.39 15.70
CA ARG A 140 -4.02 2.94 15.69
C ARG A 140 -3.03 2.20 14.80
N PRO A 141 -2.68 0.94 15.11
CA PRO A 141 -1.82 0.13 14.25
C PRO A 141 -2.52 -0.18 12.92
N ALA A 142 -1.80 -0.06 11.81
CA ALA A 142 -2.29 -0.39 10.49
C ALA A 142 -1.13 -0.69 9.52
N VAL A 143 -1.43 -1.43 8.44
CA VAL A 143 -0.58 -1.56 7.26
C VAL A 143 -1.28 -0.84 6.10
N VAL A 144 -0.57 0.04 5.41
CA VAL A 144 -1.11 0.78 4.25
C VAL A 144 -0.24 0.54 3.02
N LEU A 145 -0.87 0.06 1.95
CA LEU A 145 -0.31 0.02 0.60
C LEU A 145 -0.69 1.33 -0.08
N LEU A 146 0.29 2.15 -0.42
CA LEU A 146 0.06 3.50 -0.92
C LEU A 146 0.12 3.52 -2.45
N GLU A 147 -1.00 3.84 -3.06
CA GLU A 147 -1.21 4.15 -4.46
C GLU A 147 -0.61 3.10 -5.41
N PRO A 148 -1.15 1.87 -5.44
CA PRO A 148 -0.77 0.86 -6.42
C PRO A 148 -0.69 1.42 -7.83
N ASP A 149 0.27 0.93 -8.63
CA ASP A 149 0.56 1.30 -10.01
C ASP A 149 1.19 2.68 -10.21
N SER A 150 1.19 3.54 -9.19
CA SER A 150 1.54 4.97 -9.31
C SER A 150 2.95 5.24 -9.85
N LEU A 151 3.91 4.36 -9.59
CA LEU A 151 5.29 4.46 -10.08
C LEU A 151 5.53 3.70 -11.41
N ALA A 152 4.59 2.86 -11.84
CA ALA A 152 4.68 2.13 -13.10
C ALA A 152 4.46 3.06 -14.32
N ASP A 153 3.60 4.06 -14.17
CA ASP A 153 3.13 4.96 -15.22
C ASP A 153 4.17 5.94 -15.78
N TYR A 154 5.35 6.03 -15.19
CA TYR A 154 6.35 7.04 -15.59
C TYR A 154 6.77 6.97 -17.08
N GLY A 155 6.60 5.80 -17.72
CA GLY A 155 6.98 5.62 -19.12
C GLY A 155 6.23 6.49 -20.13
N CYS A 156 5.02 6.96 -19.80
CA CYS A 156 4.20 7.81 -20.67
C CYS A 156 4.00 9.24 -20.11
N MET A 157 4.59 9.54 -18.95
CA MET A 157 4.51 10.86 -18.32
C MET A 157 5.64 11.78 -18.76
N THR A 158 5.34 13.07 -18.85
CA THR A 158 6.35 14.12 -18.94
C THR A 158 7.08 14.27 -17.58
N GLN A 159 8.28 14.87 -17.60
CA GLN A 159 9.03 15.11 -16.36
C GLN A 159 8.26 15.99 -15.35
N ALA A 160 7.46 16.93 -15.82
CA ALA A 160 6.61 17.76 -14.96
C ALA A 160 5.51 16.92 -14.27
N GLN A 161 4.90 15.99 -14.99
CA GLN A 161 3.90 15.06 -14.44
C GLN A 161 4.50 14.06 -13.45
N ILE A 162 5.71 13.58 -13.73
CA ILE A 162 6.46 12.73 -12.80
C ILE A 162 6.74 13.48 -11.50
N ALA A 163 7.29 14.71 -11.60
CA ALA A 163 7.56 15.53 -10.41
C ALA A 163 6.28 15.85 -9.60
N GLU A 164 5.16 16.10 -10.27
CA GLU A 164 3.86 16.29 -9.60
C GLU A 164 3.42 15.01 -8.88
N ARG A 165 3.55 13.84 -9.52
CA ARG A 165 3.24 12.53 -8.94
C ARG A 165 4.10 12.24 -7.69
N GLU A 166 5.39 12.45 -7.79
CA GLU A 166 6.34 12.30 -6.67
C GLU A 166 6.02 13.26 -5.52
N GLY A 167 5.67 14.49 -5.85
CA GLY A 167 5.22 15.49 -4.86
C GLY A 167 3.96 15.04 -4.10
N MET A 168 2.98 14.45 -4.79
CA MET A 168 1.77 13.89 -4.17
C MET A 168 2.10 12.73 -3.25
N ILE A 169 2.94 11.78 -3.68
CA ILE A 169 3.34 10.61 -2.86
C ILE A 169 4.13 11.06 -1.64
N THR A 170 5.11 11.95 -1.80
CA THR A 170 5.89 12.51 -0.68
C THR A 170 5.00 13.28 0.30
N GLY A 171 4.03 14.03 -0.21
CA GLY A 171 3.01 14.70 0.58
C GLY A 171 2.16 13.72 1.38
N ALA A 172 1.73 12.61 0.78
CA ALA A 172 1.01 11.54 1.44
C ALA A 172 1.81 10.92 2.58
N LEU A 173 3.07 10.56 2.35
CA LEU A 173 3.97 10.02 3.38
C LEU A 173 4.12 11.00 4.56
N THR A 174 4.20 12.29 4.28
CA THR A 174 4.23 13.34 5.32
C THR A 174 2.95 13.32 6.17
N GLN A 175 1.76 13.12 5.56
CA GLN A 175 0.51 13.02 6.31
C GLN A 175 0.49 11.79 7.21
N PHE A 176 0.89 10.62 6.71
CA PHE A 176 0.97 9.40 7.52
C PHE A 176 1.93 9.56 8.70
N ASN A 177 3.15 10.04 8.46
CA ASN A 177 4.15 10.25 9.51
C ASN A 177 3.68 11.22 10.61
N ARG A 178 2.82 12.18 10.28
CA ARG A 178 2.27 13.14 11.23
C ARG A 178 1.04 12.66 11.97
N GLN A 179 0.14 11.94 11.30
CA GLN A 179 -1.22 11.66 11.79
C GLN A 179 -1.43 10.19 12.15
N ALA A 180 -0.62 9.28 11.59
CA ALA A 180 -0.74 7.84 11.79
C ALA A 180 0.64 7.20 12.11
N PRO A 181 1.28 7.59 13.23
CA PRO A 181 2.67 7.20 13.53
C PRO A 181 2.86 5.70 13.80
N ASN A 182 1.79 4.96 14.10
CA ASN A 182 1.80 3.51 14.32
C ASN A 182 1.42 2.72 13.05
N THR A 183 1.48 3.36 11.89
CA THR A 183 1.15 2.75 10.59
C THR A 183 2.40 2.49 9.79
N TRP A 184 2.56 1.28 9.29
CA TRP A 184 3.56 0.98 8.27
C TRP A 184 2.99 1.26 6.87
N VAL A 185 3.67 2.14 6.13
CA VAL A 185 3.28 2.54 4.78
C VAL A 185 4.28 1.97 3.78
N TYR A 186 3.76 1.28 2.75
CA TYR A 186 4.54 0.69 1.67
C TYR A 186 4.17 1.36 0.35
N LEU A 187 5.18 1.85 -0.38
CA LEU A 187 5.02 2.35 -1.75
C LEU A 187 4.94 1.18 -2.72
N ASP A 188 4.07 1.26 -3.71
CA ASP A 188 4.02 0.20 -4.72
C ASP A 188 5.24 0.25 -5.65
N ALA A 189 5.88 -0.89 -5.81
CA ALA A 189 7.04 -1.11 -6.69
C ALA A 189 6.74 -2.07 -7.86
N GLY A 190 5.47 -2.33 -8.11
CA GLY A 190 5.01 -3.16 -9.20
C GLY A 190 5.45 -4.63 -9.11
N ASN A 191 6.01 -5.17 -10.17
CA ASN A 191 6.40 -6.57 -10.25
C ASN A 191 7.59 -6.77 -11.20
N PRO A 192 8.18 -7.98 -11.27
CA PRO A 192 9.35 -8.26 -12.13
C PRO A 192 9.17 -7.95 -13.62
N GLY A 193 7.93 -7.89 -14.11
CA GLY A 193 7.61 -7.65 -15.51
C GLY A 193 7.53 -6.19 -15.94
N TRP A 194 7.56 -5.22 -14.99
CA TRP A 194 7.27 -3.81 -15.31
C TRP A 194 8.52 -2.96 -15.52
N ALA A 195 9.42 -2.92 -14.56
CA ALA A 195 10.61 -2.09 -14.64
C ALA A 195 11.84 -2.85 -14.17
N SER A 196 13.03 -2.49 -14.68
CA SER A 196 14.26 -3.04 -14.14
C SER A 196 14.41 -2.68 -12.65
N PRO A 197 15.07 -3.51 -11.84
CA PRO A 197 15.32 -3.20 -10.43
C PRO A 197 15.99 -1.84 -10.21
N ALA A 198 16.94 -1.46 -11.08
CA ALA A 198 17.62 -0.18 -10.99
C ALA A 198 16.69 1.00 -11.27
N THR A 199 15.80 0.87 -12.28
CA THR A 199 14.79 1.89 -12.60
C THR A 199 13.78 2.01 -11.45
N MET A 200 13.29 0.91 -10.91
CA MET A 200 12.33 0.94 -9.82
C MET A 200 12.94 1.50 -8.53
N ALA A 201 14.19 1.16 -8.22
CA ALA A 201 14.92 1.73 -7.09
C ALA A 201 15.05 3.27 -7.22
N GLN A 202 15.28 3.78 -8.42
CA GLN A 202 15.30 5.22 -8.67
C GLN A 202 13.93 5.85 -8.42
N ARG A 203 12.87 5.32 -9.02
CA ARG A 203 11.49 5.84 -8.87
C ARG A 203 11.04 5.84 -7.41
N LEU A 204 11.29 4.77 -6.68
CA LEU A 204 11.00 4.67 -5.25
C LEU A 204 11.77 5.72 -4.44
N HIS A 205 13.05 5.92 -4.73
CA HIS A 205 13.87 6.92 -4.05
C HIS A 205 13.34 8.33 -4.28
N GLU A 206 13.06 8.69 -5.54
CA GLU A 206 12.55 9.99 -5.95
C GLU A 206 11.15 10.25 -5.38
N ALA A 207 10.29 9.22 -5.30
CA ALA A 207 8.98 9.28 -4.66
C ALA A 207 9.01 9.34 -3.11
N GLY A 208 10.19 9.35 -2.49
CA GLY A 208 10.31 9.55 -1.04
C GLY A 208 10.33 8.26 -0.20
N LEU A 209 10.74 7.12 -0.74
CA LEU A 209 10.80 5.83 -0.02
C LEU A 209 11.53 5.91 1.33
N ARG A 210 12.48 6.84 1.51
CA ARG A 210 13.14 7.05 2.82
C ARG A 210 12.15 7.34 3.94
N GLN A 211 11.03 8.00 3.64
CA GLN A 211 9.99 8.37 4.59
C GLN A 211 8.95 7.25 4.80
N ALA A 212 8.87 6.29 3.87
CA ALA A 212 8.01 5.11 3.99
C ALA A 212 8.67 4.03 4.86
N HIS A 213 7.87 3.10 5.39
CA HIS A 213 8.40 1.91 6.04
C HIS A 213 9.10 1.01 5.03
N GLY A 214 8.46 0.73 3.90
CA GLY A 214 8.97 -0.16 2.87
C GLY A 214 8.31 0.01 1.51
N PHE A 215 8.36 -1.03 0.69
CA PHE A 215 7.69 -1.08 -0.60
C PHE A 215 6.92 -2.40 -0.78
N SER A 216 5.90 -2.38 -1.64
CA SER A 216 5.06 -3.54 -1.95
C SER A 216 5.30 -4.03 -3.36
N LEU A 217 5.07 -5.32 -3.57
CA LEU A 217 5.26 -6.00 -4.85
C LEU A 217 4.04 -6.82 -5.24
N ASN A 218 3.82 -6.95 -6.54
CA ASN A 218 2.84 -7.87 -7.13
C ASN A 218 1.37 -7.53 -6.85
N ILE A 219 1.06 -6.30 -6.42
CA ILE A 219 -0.32 -5.93 -6.12
C ILE A 219 -1.21 -6.20 -7.33
N SER A 220 -2.28 -6.97 -7.12
CA SER A 220 -3.22 -7.40 -8.16
C SER A 220 -2.59 -8.20 -9.32
N ASN A 221 -1.37 -8.72 -9.17
CA ASN A 221 -0.64 -9.47 -10.19
C ASN A 221 -0.43 -10.94 -9.80
N TYR A 222 0.30 -11.68 -10.64
CA TYR A 222 0.35 -13.15 -10.59
C TYR A 222 1.76 -13.74 -10.53
N TYR A 223 2.83 -12.94 -10.55
CA TYR A 223 4.20 -13.46 -10.45
C TYR A 223 4.38 -14.21 -9.14
N THR A 224 5.08 -15.34 -9.19
CA THR A 224 5.29 -16.20 -8.03
C THR A 224 5.95 -15.44 -6.86
N THR A 225 5.76 -15.93 -5.66
CA THR A 225 6.43 -15.40 -4.47
C THR A 225 7.94 -15.38 -4.64
N ALA A 226 8.53 -16.43 -5.21
CA ALA A 226 9.97 -16.52 -5.44
C ALA A 226 10.49 -15.46 -6.42
N GLU A 227 9.77 -15.22 -7.53
CA GLU A 227 10.12 -14.16 -8.50
C GLU A 227 10.06 -12.78 -7.86
N ASN A 228 9.04 -12.51 -7.07
CA ASN A 228 8.90 -11.23 -6.36
C ASN A 228 9.97 -11.03 -5.29
N ILE A 229 10.33 -12.06 -4.52
CA ILE A 229 11.42 -11.99 -3.55
C ILE A 229 12.75 -11.70 -4.25
N ALA A 230 13.04 -12.38 -5.35
CA ALA A 230 14.25 -12.12 -6.15
C ALA A 230 14.27 -10.68 -6.67
N TYR A 231 13.14 -10.18 -7.18
CA TYR A 231 13.01 -8.80 -7.65
C TYR A 231 13.17 -7.78 -6.52
N GLY A 232 12.50 -7.97 -5.39
CA GLY A 232 12.60 -7.08 -4.22
C GLY A 232 14.03 -6.98 -3.69
N ASN A 233 14.75 -8.11 -3.63
CA ASN A 233 16.15 -8.14 -3.25
C ASN A 233 17.05 -7.42 -4.26
N ALA A 234 16.75 -7.53 -5.56
CA ALA A 234 17.48 -6.80 -6.61
C ALA A 234 17.20 -5.29 -6.55
N VAL A 235 15.96 -4.87 -6.25
CA VAL A 235 15.62 -3.46 -5.98
C VAL A 235 16.40 -2.94 -4.78
N ASN A 236 16.44 -3.70 -3.67
CA ASN A 236 17.22 -3.34 -2.49
C ASN A 236 18.74 -3.27 -2.76
N SER A 237 19.26 -4.16 -3.57
CA SER A 237 20.66 -4.10 -4.01
C SER A 237 20.96 -2.81 -4.78
N ALA A 238 20.04 -2.38 -5.66
CA ALA A 238 20.17 -1.14 -6.42
C ALA A 238 20.03 0.10 -5.50
N LEU A 239 19.08 0.08 -4.53
CA LEU A 239 18.95 1.12 -3.51
C LEU A 239 20.21 1.25 -2.66
N GLY A 240 20.76 0.12 -2.21
CA GLY A 240 22.00 0.07 -1.43
C GLY A 240 23.19 0.65 -2.19
N ALA A 241 23.39 0.19 -3.43
CA ALA A 241 24.50 0.60 -4.28
C ALA A 241 24.45 2.10 -4.66
N ARG A 242 23.27 2.63 -4.97
CA ARG A 242 23.11 4.00 -5.48
C ARG A 242 22.86 5.03 -4.38
N TYR A 243 22.12 4.64 -3.34
CA TYR A 243 21.59 5.59 -2.34
C TYR A 243 21.97 5.27 -0.90
N GLY A 244 22.68 4.16 -0.66
CA GLY A 244 23.23 3.80 0.65
C GLY A 244 22.20 3.33 1.68
N TYR A 245 21.03 2.78 1.24
CA TYR A 245 20.05 2.20 2.15
C TYR A 245 19.26 1.08 1.50
N THR A 246 18.60 0.27 2.32
CA THR A 246 17.60 -0.73 1.92
C THR A 246 16.32 -0.51 2.71
N LYS A 247 15.21 -1.13 2.28
CA LYS A 247 13.91 -1.10 2.95
C LYS A 247 13.30 -2.51 2.97
N PRO A 248 12.50 -2.86 4.00
CA PRO A 248 11.69 -4.06 3.95
C PRO A 248 10.68 -3.98 2.80
N PHE A 249 10.16 -5.15 2.38
CA PHE A 249 9.12 -5.21 1.37
C PHE A 249 8.10 -6.31 1.67
N VAL A 250 6.90 -6.12 1.12
CA VAL A 250 5.79 -7.07 1.21
C VAL A 250 5.39 -7.54 -0.20
N VAL A 251 4.76 -8.71 -0.28
CA VAL A 251 4.34 -9.30 -1.56
C VAL A 251 2.85 -9.63 -1.52
N ASP A 252 2.10 -9.22 -2.54
CA ASP A 252 0.74 -9.72 -2.77
C ASP A 252 0.79 -11.16 -3.28
N THR A 253 0.32 -12.08 -2.47
CA THR A 253 0.26 -13.52 -2.76
C THR A 253 -1.15 -14.02 -3.02
N SER A 254 -2.12 -13.13 -3.09
CA SER A 254 -3.54 -13.49 -3.17
C SER A 254 -3.89 -14.41 -4.35
N ARG A 255 -3.22 -14.20 -5.51
CA ARG A 255 -3.58 -14.85 -6.78
C ARG A 255 -2.38 -15.48 -7.51
N ASN A 256 -1.26 -15.67 -6.84
CA ASN A 256 0.02 -15.99 -7.48
C ASN A 256 0.44 -17.47 -7.42
N GLY A 257 -0.45 -18.38 -6.97
CA GLY A 257 -0.11 -19.78 -6.74
C GLY A 257 0.33 -20.55 -8.00
N ASN A 258 -0.15 -20.17 -9.19
CA ASN A 258 0.24 -20.77 -10.47
C ASN A 258 1.21 -19.89 -11.29
N GLY A 259 1.66 -18.77 -10.73
CA GLY A 259 2.54 -17.83 -11.42
C GLY A 259 1.83 -17.01 -12.52
N SER A 260 2.57 -16.12 -13.18
CA SER A 260 2.07 -15.27 -14.25
C SER A 260 2.12 -15.99 -15.61
N ASN A 261 1.15 -15.70 -16.47
CA ASN A 261 1.16 -16.07 -17.89
C ASN A 261 1.34 -14.83 -18.80
N GLY A 262 1.75 -13.70 -18.23
CA GLY A 262 1.92 -12.43 -18.94
C GLY A 262 0.63 -11.63 -19.11
N GLN A 263 -0.52 -12.16 -18.71
CA GLN A 263 -1.81 -11.45 -18.71
C GLN A 263 -2.13 -10.94 -17.32
N TRP A 264 -2.59 -9.70 -17.21
CA TRP A 264 -2.94 -9.09 -15.92
C TRP A 264 -4.46 -9.09 -15.67
N CYS A 265 -5.27 -8.99 -16.71
CA CYS A 265 -6.71 -8.76 -16.58
C CYS A 265 -7.50 -10.08 -16.61
N ASN A 266 -7.93 -10.53 -15.45
CA ASN A 266 -8.72 -11.74 -15.22
C ASN A 266 -8.24 -12.97 -16.03
N PRO A 267 -6.95 -13.35 -16.00
CA PRO A 267 -6.49 -14.53 -16.72
C PRO A 267 -7.08 -15.81 -16.13
N SER A 268 -7.39 -16.78 -16.99
CA SER A 268 -7.81 -18.12 -16.57
C SER A 268 -6.66 -18.92 -15.93
N GLY A 269 -6.99 -19.98 -15.19
CA GLY A 269 -6.00 -20.90 -14.63
C GLY A 269 -5.14 -20.29 -13.52
N ARG A 270 -5.60 -19.25 -12.84
CA ARG A 270 -4.89 -18.69 -11.67
C ARG A 270 -5.28 -19.42 -10.40
N ARG A 271 -4.38 -19.40 -9.43
CA ARG A 271 -4.57 -20.06 -8.14
C ARG A 271 -4.27 -19.09 -7.00
N ILE A 272 -5.01 -19.22 -5.90
CA ILE A 272 -4.67 -18.56 -4.64
C ILE A 272 -3.26 -18.97 -4.21
N GLY A 273 -2.50 -18.01 -3.68
CA GLY A 273 -1.18 -18.25 -3.14
C GLY A 273 -1.19 -18.39 -1.61
N THR A 274 -0.02 -18.19 -1.01
CA THR A 274 0.15 -18.28 0.44
C THR A 274 -0.75 -17.27 1.14
N PRO A 275 -1.55 -17.68 2.16
CA PRO A 275 -2.36 -16.76 2.93
C PRO A 275 -1.54 -15.68 3.65
N THR A 276 -2.20 -14.58 4.00
CA THR A 276 -1.61 -13.46 4.75
C THR A 276 -0.88 -13.93 6.01
N GLN A 277 0.39 -13.58 6.10
CA GLN A 277 1.29 -13.92 7.20
C GLN A 277 2.49 -12.97 7.29
N THR A 278 3.15 -12.94 8.43
CA THR A 278 4.48 -12.33 8.59
C THR A 278 5.58 -13.28 8.08
N GLY A 279 6.69 -12.72 7.56
CA GLY A 279 7.81 -13.51 7.04
C GLY A 279 7.53 -14.16 5.69
N GLY A 280 8.14 -15.32 5.43
CA GLY A 280 7.99 -16.05 4.16
C GLY A 280 8.93 -15.60 3.05
N GLY A 281 10.07 -14.97 3.41
CA GLY A 281 11.08 -14.45 2.48
C GLY A 281 10.94 -12.96 2.14
N ALA A 282 9.85 -12.35 2.55
CA ALA A 282 9.59 -10.91 2.61
C ALA A 282 9.24 -10.55 4.06
N GLU A 283 9.03 -9.26 4.36
CA GLU A 283 8.55 -8.86 5.69
C GLU A 283 7.16 -9.44 5.99
N MET A 284 6.28 -9.38 4.99
CA MET A 284 4.96 -10.01 5.01
C MET A 284 4.60 -10.54 3.62
N LEU A 285 3.86 -11.65 3.59
CA LEU A 285 3.07 -12.09 2.46
C LEU A 285 1.62 -11.70 2.74
N LEU A 286 1.01 -10.93 1.86
CA LEU A 286 -0.31 -10.33 2.08
C LEU A 286 -1.27 -10.72 0.96
N TRP A 287 -2.55 -10.87 1.29
CA TRP A 287 -3.60 -10.86 0.29
C TRP A 287 -4.11 -9.43 0.12
N ILE A 288 -3.58 -8.74 -0.90
CA ILE A 288 -3.91 -7.33 -1.15
C ILE A 288 -5.09 -7.23 -2.11
N LYS A 289 -5.10 -8.02 -3.19
CA LYS A 289 -6.29 -8.19 -4.02
C LYS A 289 -7.16 -9.32 -3.47
N THR A 290 -8.47 -9.14 -3.45
CA THR A 290 -9.40 -10.22 -3.07
C THR A 290 -9.46 -11.27 -4.18
N PRO A 291 -9.13 -12.56 -3.93
CA PRO A 291 -9.32 -13.61 -4.92
C PRO A 291 -10.78 -13.74 -5.35
N GLY A 292 -11.02 -13.69 -6.66
CA GLY A 292 -12.36 -13.72 -7.24
C GLY A 292 -12.97 -12.34 -7.50
N GLU A 293 -12.37 -11.23 -7.04
CA GLU A 293 -12.78 -9.90 -7.51
C GLU A 293 -12.21 -9.65 -8.91
N SER A 294 -13.09 -9.20 -9.80
CA SER A 294 -12.77 -8.87 -11.19
C SER A 294 -11.77 -7.71 -11.30
N ASP A 295 -10.88 -7.80 -12.27
CA ASP A 295 -10.01 -6.69 -12.69
C ASP A 295 -10.75 -5.75 -13.69
N GLY A 296 -11.93 -6.13 -14.14
CA GLY A 296 -12.76 -5.39 -15.10
C GLY A 296 -13.31 -6.26 -16.21
N ASN A 297 -13.84 -5.63 -17.27
CA ASN A 297 -14.49 -6.30 -18.41
C ASN A 297 -13.46 -6.93 -19.36
N CYS A 298 -12.81 -8.00 -18.95
CA CYS A 298 -11.77 -8.68 -19.72
C CYS A 298 -11.58 -10.13 -19.23
N GLY A 299 -10.92 -10.97 -20.01
CA GLY A 299 -10.58 -12.35 -19.67
C GLY A 299 -11.79 -13.14 -19.19
N VAL A 300 -11.63 -13.90 -18.11
CA VAL A 300 -12.76 -14.66 -17.51
C VAL A 300 -13.75 -13.77 -16.75
N GLY A 301 -13.47 -12.48 -16.62
CA GLY A 301 -14.34 -11.45 -16.04
C GLY A 301 -15.14 -10.66 -17.09
N THR A 302 -15.21 -11.11 -18.35
CA THR A 302 -16.00 -10.43 -19.39
C THR A 302 -17.43 -10.19 -18.94
N GLY A 303 -17.91 -8.94 -19.07
CA GLY A 303 -19.23 -8.50 -18.61
C GLY A 303 -19.27 -8.05 -17.15
N SER A 304 -18.17 -8.07 -16.40
CA SER A 304 -18.11 -7.59 -15.01
C SER A 304 -17.44 -6.23 -14.90
N SER A 305 -17.69 -5.56 -13.79
CA SER A 305 -16.99 -4.34 -13.39
C SER A 305 -15.79 -4.67 -12.48
N ALA A 306 -14.77 -3.82 -12.49
CA ALA A 306 -13.66 -3.93 -11.53
C ALA A 306 -14.18 -3.93 -10.07
N GLY A 307 -13.64 -4.82 -9.23
CA GLY A 307 -14.09 -5.01 -7.84
C GLY A 307 -15.34 -5.86 -7.67
N GLN A 308 -16.05 -6.24 -8.74
CA GLN A 308 -17.18 -7.16 -8.65
C GLN A 308 -16.71 -8.57 -8.25
N PHE A 309 -17.28 -9.14 -7.21
CA PHE A 309 -16.97 -10.51 -6.81
C PHE A 309 -17.60 -11.54 -7.77
N LEU A 310 -16.77 -12.41 -8.31
CA LEU A 310 -17.13 -13.46 -9.26
C LEU A 310 -16.91 -14.84 -8.59
N PRO A 311 -17.97 -15.47 -8.05
CA PRO A 311 -17.85 -16.69 -7.26
C PRO A 311 -17.28 -17.88 -8.06
N GLU A 312 -17.54 -17.93 -9.37
CA GLU A 312 -16.96 -18.96 -10.25
C GLU A 312 -15.44 -18.79 -10.38
N VAL A 313 -14.97 -17.55 -10.52
CA VAL A 313 -13.54 -17.24 -10.58
C VAL A 313 -12.86 -17.56 -9.25
N ALA A 314 -13.45 -17.13 -8.13
CA ALA A 314 -12.97 -17.46 -6.80
C ALA A 314 -12.86 -18.97 -6.57
N TYR A 315 -13.90 -19.71 -6.92
CA TYR A 315 -13.93 -21.17 -6.78
C TYR A 315 -12.83 -21.85 -7.61
N LYS A 316 -12.68 -21.45 -8.89
CA LYS A 316 -11.61 -21.97 -9.76
C LYS A 316 -10.22 -21.65 -9.23
N MET A 317 -10.01 -20.46 -8.67
CA MET A 317 -8.72 -20.09 -8.07
C MET A 317 -8.34 -20.94 -6.86
N ILE A 318 -9.28 -21.48 -6.11
CA ILE A 318 -8.99 -22.40 -4.99
C ILE A 318 -8.28 -23.66 -5.53
N TYR A 319 -8.72 -24.18 -6.66
CA TYR A 319 -8.23 -25.43 -7.24
C TYR A 319 -7.18 -25.23 -8.35
N GLY A 320 -7.02 -24.01 -8.88
CA GLY A 320 -5.99 -23.67 -9.85
C GLY A 320 -6.33 -24.02 -11.31
N TYR A 321 -7.60 -23.96 -11.73
CA TYR A 321 -8.06 -24.23 -13.11
C TYR A 321 -9.00 -23.18 -13.68
#